data_0e168c3ca6546aa5ebd056727241c6e6
#
_entry.id   0e168c3ca6546aa5ebd056727241c6e6
#
_cell.length_a   1.000
_cell.length_b   1.000
_cell.length_c   1.000
_cell.angle_alpha   90.00
_cell.angle_beta   90.00
_cell.angle_gamma   90.00
#
_symmetry.space_group_name_H-M   'P 1'
#
loop_
_entity.id
_entity.type
_entity.pdbx_description
1 polymer ?
#
loop_
_entity_poly.entity_id
_entity_poly.type
_entity_poly.pdbx_seq_one_letter_code
_entity_poly.pdbx_strand_id
1 'polypeptide(L)' 'RSSDLTIEEEVIHFVKKNGGSLDNLSAVTLELKDKHSGFNIKDYGYSRMSSFLRSIRCLTVNGNTVRLKKRREKGERR' A
#
# COMPACT_ATOMS: atom_id res chain seq x y z
N ARG A 1 -5.75 5.10 -20.64
CA ARG A 1 -5.67 5.23 -20.18
C ARG A 1 -5.86 4.77 -19.23
N SER A 2 -5.91 4.72 -18.97
CA SER A 2 -6.36 4.38 -18.05
C SER A 2 -5.93 3.30 -17.31
N SER A 3 -5.37 2.50 -17.59
CA SER A 3 -4.97 1.39 -16.87
C SER A 3 -3.69 1.60 -16.13
N ASP A 4 -3.27 2.81 -16.00
CA ASP A 4 -2.04 3.04 -15.32
C ASP A 4 -2.25 3.20 -13.86
N LEU A 5 -2.47 2.15 -13.15
CA LEU A 5 -2.53 2.21 -11.72
C LEU A 5 -1.15 2.48 -11.19
N THR A 6 -1.06 3.37 -10.24
CA THR A 6 0.21 3.61 -9.59
C THR A 6 0.51 2.46 -8.65
N ILE A 7 1.76 2.36 -8.24
CA ILE A 7 2.14 1.33 -7.29
C ILE A 7 1.36 1.50 -6.00
N GLU A 8 1.08 2.74 -5.62
CA GLU A 8 0.31 2.99 -4.41
C GLU A 8 -1.07 2.36 -4.51
N GLU A 9 -1.70 2.51 -5.65
CA GLU A 9 -3.02 1.93 -5.82
C GLU A 9 -2.99 0.43 -5.82
N GLU A 10 -1.95 -0.16 -6.38
CA GLU A 10 -1.80 -1.59 -6.33
C GLU A 10 -1.73 -2.08 -4.90
N VAL A 11 -0.96 -1.38 -4.09
CA VAL A 11 -0.83 -1.76 -2.69
C VAL A 11 -2.16 -1.64 -1.97
N ILE A 12 -2.87 -0.56 -2.21
CA ILE A 12 -4.17 -0.35 -1.57
C ILE A 12 -5.14 -1.46 -1.96
N HIS A 13 -5.16 -1.82 -3.23
CA HIS A 13 -6.01 -2.90 -3.68
C HIS A 13 -5.65 -4.22 -3.01
N PHE A 14 -4.36 -4.47 -2.90
CA PHE A 14 -3.92 -5.70 -2.28
C PHE A 14 -4.33 -5.77 -0.82
N VAL A 15 -4.18 -4.67 -0.11
CA VAL A 15 -4.58 -4.63 1.30
C VAL A 15 -6.09 -4.81 1.44
N LYS A 16 -6.86 -4.17 0.58
CA LYS A 16 -8.31 -4.31 0.59
C LYS A 16 -8.72 -5.75 0.35
N LYS A 17 -8.06 -6.38 -0.58
CA LYS A 17 -8.34 -7.74 -0.93
C LYS A 17 -8.12 -8.67 0.25
N ASN A 18 -7.23 -8.29 1.15
CA ASN A 18 -6.92 -9.09 2.32
C ASN A 18 -7.69 -8.64 3.56
N GLY A 19 -8.78 -7.96 3.36
CA GLY A 19 -9.61 -7.57 4.48
C GLY A 19 -9.25 -6.24 5.11
N GLY A 20 -8.39 -5.49 4.45
CA GLY A 20 -8.03 -4.17 4.95
C GLY A 20 -6.83 -4.14 5.86
N SER A 21 -6.18 -5.26 6.05
CA SER A 21 -4.95 -5.27 6.85
C SER A 21 -4.08 -6.45 6.48
N LEU A 22 -2.79 -6.28 6.69
CA LEU A 22 -1.82 -7.33 6.42
C LEU A 22 -0.83 -7.33 7.55
N ASP A 23 -0.51 -8.50 8.04
CA ASP A 23 0.44 -8.62 9.14
C ASP A 23 1.87 -8.74 8.67
N ASN A 24 2.08 -8.73 7.37
CA ASN A 24 3.40 -8.98 6.84
C ASN A 24 3.69 -8.09 5.66
N LEU A 25 4.66 -7.22 5.79
CA LEU A 25 5.03 -6.33 4.70
C LEU A 25 5.68 -7.07 3.54
N SER A 26 6.27 -8.22 3.84
CA SER A 26 6.87 -9.00 2.78
C SER A 26 5.83 -9.44 1.75
N ALA A 27 4.63 -9.70 2.20
CA ALA A 27 3.57 -10.10 1.28
C ALA A 27 3.31 -9.00 0.26
N VAL A 28 3.33 -7.76 0.71
CA VAL A 28 3.14 -6.63 -0.19
C VAL A 28 4.28 -6.56 -1.20
N THR A 29 5.49 -6.74 -0.72
CA THR A 29 6.65 -6.68 -1.58
C THR A 29 6.57 -7.77 -2.66
N LEU A 30 6.23 -8.97 -2.25
CA LEU A 30 6.12 -10.07 -3.20
C LEU A 30 5.03 -9.82 -4.22
N GLU A 31 3.92 -9.29 -3.77
CA GLU A 31 2.82 -9.01 -4.68
C GLU A 31 3.24 -7.97 -5.72
N LEU A 32 3.92 -6.92 -5.28
CA LEU A 32 4.35 -5.89 -6.20
C LEU A 32 5.38 -6.43 -7.20
N LYS A 33 6.28 -7.26 -6.72
CA LYS A 33 7.27 -7.83 -7.62
C LYS A 33 6.62 -8.76 -8.64
N ASP A 34 5.57 -9.42 -8.23
CA ASP A 34 4.88 -10.33 -9.13
C ASP A 34 4.12 -9.55 -10.21
N LYS A 35 3.51 -8.46 -9.83
CA LYS A 35 2.75 -7.67 -10.78
C LYS A 35 3.60 -6.73 -11.60
N HIS A 36 4.67 -6.28 -11.02
CA HIS A 36 5.56 -5.34 -11.71
C HIS A 36 6.96 -5.90 -11.74
N SER A 37 7.25 -6.59 -12.79
CA SER A 37 8.56 -7.17 -12.97
C SER A 37 9.61 -6.08 -12.85
N GLY A 38 10.59 -6.29 -12.03
CA GLY A 38 11.62 -5.29 -11.85
C GLY A 38 11.27 -4.19 -10.86
N PHE A 39 10.19 -4.36 -10.13
CA PHE A 39 9.81 -3.37 -9.14
C PHE A 39 10.94 -3.21 -8.12
N ASN A 40 11.27 -1.98 -7.82
CA ASN A 40 12.31 -1.70 -6.86
C ASN A 40 11.93 -0.45 -6.10
N ILE A 41 11.76 -0.59 -4.81
CA ILE A 41 11.34 0.50 -3.98
C ILE A 41 12.35 1.64 -3.95
N LYS A 42 13.59 1.33 -4.23
CA LYS A 42 14.63 2.36 -4.27
C LYS A 42 14.40 3.34 -5.40
N ASP A 43 13.75 2.88 -6.46
CA ASP A 43 13.42 3.75 -7.58
C ASP A 43 12.45 4.83 -7.17
N TYR A 44 11.79 4.64 -6.05
CA TYR A 44 10.81 5.59 -5.55
C TYR A 44 11.37 6.46 -4.44
N GLY A 45 12.64 6.27 -4.12
CA GLY A 45 13.28 7.10 -3.11
C GLY A 45 13.18 6.56 -1.70
N TYR A 46 12.85 5.29 -1.56
CA TYR A 46 12.72 4.69 -0.24
C TYR A 46 13.71 3.54 -0.08
N SER A 47 14.22 3.37 1.12
CA SER A 47 15.15 2.28 1.35
C SER A 47 14.47 1.07 1.95
N ARG A 48 13.25 1.20 2.41
CA ARG A 48 12.55 0.04 2.93
C ARG A 48 11.06 0.15 2.63
N MET A 49 10.42 -1.00 2.58
CA MET A 49 9.01 -1.05 2.23
C MET A 49 8.14 -0.32 3.23
N SER A 50 8.47 -0.41 4.50
CA SER A 50 7.66 0.28 5.50
C SER A 50 7.67 1.78 5.29
N SER A 51 8.82 2.34 4.92
CA SER A 51 8.88 3.76 4.63
C SER A 51 7.99 4.13 3.46
N PHE A 52 8.02 3.30 2.42
CA PHE A 52 7.18 3.53 1.25
C PHE A 52 5.71 3.48 1.62
N LEU A 53 5.33 2.46 2.37
CA LEU A 53 3.93 2.29 2.74
C LEU A 53 3.45 3.40 3.64
N ARG A 54 4.32 3.89 4.50
CA ARG A 54 3.94 4.98 5.39
C ARG A 54 3.67 6.27 4.62
N SER A 55 4.27 6.40 3.48
CA SER A 55 4.04 7.59 2.68
C SER A 55 2.67 7.57 2.01
N ILE A 56 2.02 6.41 1.97
CA ILE A 56 0.70 6.31 1.37
C ILE A 56 -0.34 6.74 2.39
N ARG A 57 -1.07 7.77 2.05
CA ARG A 57 -2.04 8.33 2.98
C ARG A 57 -3.12 7.37 3.40
N CYS A 58 -3.51 6.50 2.51
CA CYS A 58 -4.59 5.57 2.79
C CYS A 58 -4.16 4.38 3.63
N LEU A 59 -2.89 4.31 3.98
CA LEU A 59 -2.38 3.17 4.71
C LEU A 59 -1.71 3.59 6.00
N THR A 60 -1.80 2.74 7.00
CA THR A 60 -1.14 2.95 8.26
C THR A 60 -0.20 1.79 8.49
N VAL A 61 1.04 2.08 8.81
CA VAL A 61 2.02 1.05 9.04
C VAL A 61 2.41 1.02 10.50
N ASN A 62 2.37 -0.16 11.06
CA ASN A 62 2.68 -0.35 12.47
C ASN A 62 3.62 -1.51 12.59
N GLY A 63 4.89 -1.25 12.73
CA GLY A 63 5.87 -2.33 12.75
C GLY A 63 5.84 -3.07 11.43
N ASN A 64 5.44 -4.32 11.47
CA ASN A 64 5.34 -5.12 10.26
C ASN A 64 3.91 -5.20 9.74
N THR A 65 3.00 -4.49 10.35
CA THR A 65 1.60 -4.57 9.97
C THR A 65 1.19 -3.35 9.17
N VAL A 66 0.49 -3.57 8.08
CA VAL A 66 -0.05 -2.47 7.31
C VAL A 66 -1.57 -2.61 7.31
N ARG A 67 -2.25 -1.50 7.52
CA ARG A 67 -3.71 -1.51 7.56
C ARG A 67 -4.25 -0.41 6.69
N LEU A 68 -5.40 -0.66 6.13
CA LEU A 68 -6.06 0.33 5.31
C LEU A 68 -6.67 1.37 6.24
N LYS A 69 -6.26 2.61 6.08
CA LYS A 69 -6.76 3.66 6.92
C LYS A 69 -8.18 4.01 6.51
N LYS A 70 -9.08 4.06 7.49
CA LYS A 70 -10.42 4.39 7.18
C LYS A 70 -10.56 5.85 6.90
N ARG A 71 -11.20 6.18 5.79
CA ARG A 71 -11.42 7.52 5.46
C ARG A 71 -12.54 8.05 6.27
N ARG A 72 -12.41 9.13 6.95
CA ARG A 72 -13.45 9.68 7.67
C ARG A 72 -14.19 10.54 6.78
N GLU A 73 -15.24 10.33 6.44
CA GLU A 73 -15.94 11.16 5.56
C GLU A 73 -16.55 12.28 6.30
N LYS A 74 -16.68 12.74 6.58
CA LYS A 74 -17.26 13.50 7.14
C LYS A 74 -18.21 13.97 6.94
N GLY A 75 -18.58 13.98 7.07
CA GLY A 75 -19.31 14.22 6.85
C GLY A 75 -20.17 14.04 7.00
N GLU A 76 -20.10 13.77 7.17
CA GLU A 76 -20.70 13.51 7.28
C GLU A 76 -21.42 13.91 7.88
N ARG A 77 -21.61 14.09 8.15
CA ARG A 77 -22.13 14.27 8.66
C ARG A 77 -22.65 14.80 9.00
N ARG A 78 -22.90 15.08 9.15
CA ARG A 78 -23.28 15.37 9.50
C ARG A 78 -23.55 15.60 9.72
#